data_b9cf744ecc60befdd444d703ae69dae6
#
_entry.id   b9cf744ecc60befdd444d703ae69dae6
#
_cell.length_a   1.000
_cell.length_b   1.000
_cell.length_c   1.000
_cell.angle_alpha   90.00
_cell.angle_beta   90.00
_cell.angle_gamma   90.00
#
_symmetry.space_group_name_H-M   'P 1'
#
loop_
_entity.id
_entity.type
_entity.pdbx_description
1 polymer ?
#
loop_
_entity_poly.entity_id
_entity_poly.type
_entity_poly.pdbx_seq_one_letter_code
_entity_poly.pdbx_strand_id
1 'polypeptide(L)'
;MKASATGALDFSGVAVGPDDILGHDGDYERQPYFSGGAWRFAAVHAGGMARLFDLLRAHLRETGRGQDPHQAARLGQAAIALETAKLWVDQAALAAEEPSARSTDAIVAYVNLARLAVERAGLDLMELVHRSVGLQSFIRPNPIERVSRDLATYLRQPGPDRALTTAAAWIVPQAVTAQDLWR
;
A
#
# COMPACT_ATOMS: atom_id res chain seq x y z
N MET A 1 -15.44 -0.50 2.07
CA MET A 1 -15.34 0.85 2.72
C MET A 1 -16.72 1.52 2.87
N LYS A 2 -17.72 0.80 3.37
CA LYS A 2 -19.09 1.38 3.54
C LYS A 2 -19.16 2.52 4.57
N ALA A 3 -18.23 2.57 5.52
CA ALA A 3 -18.18 3.62 6.53
C ALA A 3 -17.43 4.89 6.05
N SER A 4 -16.86 4.86 4.84
CA SER A 4 -16.25 6.05 4.24
C SER A 4 -17.34 6.97 3.71
N ALA A 5 -17.29 8.24 4.07
CA ALA A 5 -18.18 9.28 3.55
C ALA A 5 -17.66 9.92 2.24
N THR A 6 -16.95 9.14 1.42
CA THR A 6 -16.44 9.62 0.14
C THR A 6 -17.60 9.89 -0.82
N GLY A 7 -17.69 11.11 -1.32
CA GLY A 7 -18.77 11.53 -2.20
C GLY A 7 -18.55 12.94 -2.76
N ALA A 8 -19.53 13.43 -3.47
CA ALA A 8 -19.54 14.82 -3.91
C ALA A 8 -19.84 15.75 -2.71
N LEU A 9 -19.13 16.87 -2.64
CA LEU A 9 -19.37 17.91 -1.66
C LEU A 9 -19.62 19.23 -2.40
N ASP A 10 -20.71 19.92 -2.04
CA ASP A 10 -21.05 21.23 -2.59
C ASP A 10 -20.53 22.32 -1.64
N PHE A 11 -19.65 23.15 -2.15
CA PHE A 11 -19.07 24.30 -1.44
C PHE A 11 -19.77 25.62 -1.79
N SER A 12 -20.90 25.61 -2.53
CA SER A 12 -21.61 26.82 -2.88
C SER A 12 -22.02 27.62 -1.64
N GLY A 13 -21.67 28.91 -1.62
CA GLY A 13 -21.99 29.80 -0.52
C GLY A 13 -21.04 29.73 0.69
N VAL A 14 -20.00 28.89 0.66
CA VAL A 14 -18.94 28.90 1.67
C VAL A 14 -18.06 30.13 1.43
N ALA A 15 -18.00 31.03 2.42
CA ALA A 15 -17.10 32.16 2.38
C ALA A 15 -15.67 31.71 2.77
N VAL A 16 -14.68 32.09 1.97
CA VAL A 16 -13.26 31.81 2.20
C VAL A 16 -12.52 33.14 2.28
N GLY A 17 -11.89 33.42 3.41
CA GLY A 17 -11.04 34.58 3.62
C GLY A 17 -9.56 34.30 3.39
N PRO A 18 -8.69 35.31 3.38
CA PRO A 18 -7.24 35.13 3.24
C PRO A 18 -6.62 34.18 4.28
N ASP A 19 -7.15 34.20 5.50
CA ASP A 19 -6.64 33.36 6.61
C ASP A 19 -7.05 31.87 6.49
N ASP A 20 -7.99 31.55 5.60
CA ASP A 20 -8.41 30.17 5.31
C ASP A 20 -7.55 29.50 4.22
N ILE A 21 -6.63 30.25 3.61
CA ILE A 21 -5.74 29.75 2.56
C ILE A 21 -4.43 29.25 3.18
N LEU A 22 -4.15 27.98 2.99
CA LEU A 22 -2.93 27.34 3.46
C LEU A 22 -1.93 27.21 2.31
N GLY A 23 -0.75 27.80 2.47
CA GLY A 23 0.32 27.72 1.47
C GLY A 23 0.11 28.66 0.27
N HIS A 24 0.80 28.35 -0.82
CA HIS A 24 0.77 29.09 -2.08
C HIS A 24 0.24 28.20 -3.21
N ASP A 25 -0.04 28.81 -4.35
CA ASP A 25 -0.45 28.07 -5.55
C ASP A 25 0.57 26.99 -5.91
N GLY A 26 0.10 25.75 -6.06
CA GLY A 26 0.91 24.59 -6.40
C GLY A 26 1.60 23.89 -5.21
N ASP A 27 1.56 24.43 -4.00
CA ASP A 27 2.22 23.81 -2.83
C ASP A 27 1.66 22.41 -2.54
N TYR A 28 0.37 22.18 -2.77
CA TYR A 28 -0.26 20.86 -2.56
C TYR A 28 0.36 19.77 -3.43
N GLU A 29 0.68 20.09 -4.69
CA GLU A 29 1.24 19.13 -5.66
C GLU A 29 2.77 19.12 -5.69
N ARG A 30 3.41 19.91 -4.82
CA ARG A 30 4.88 20.05 -4.82
C ARG A 30 5.57 18.71 -4.52
N GLN A 31 6.53 18.38 -5.39
CA GLN A 31 7.35 17.17 -5.22
C GLN A 31 8.56 17.43 -4.30
N PRO A 32 9.04 16.43 -3.58
CA PRO A 32 8.57 15.04 -3.52
C PRO A 32 7.38 14.82 -2.58
N TYR A 33 6.87 15.84 -1.91
CA TYR A 33 5.89 15.72 -0.82
C TYR A 33 4.57 15.09 -1.27
N PHE A 34 4.11 15.40 -2.46
CA PHE A 34 2.86 14.82 -2.99
C PHE A 34 3.02 13.35 -3.39
N SER A 35 3.81 13.09 -4.43
CA SER A 35 3.98 11.71 -4.93
C SER A 35 4.86 10.86 -4.02
N GLY A 36 5.92 11.43 -3.44
CA GLY A 36 6.75 10.78 -2.43
C GLY A 36 5.97 10.47 -1.15
N GLY A 37 4.95 11.26 -0.81
CA GLY A 37 4.05 11.00 0.31
C GLY A 37 3.17 9.76 0.17
N ALA A 38 3.14 9.11 -1.00
CA ALA A 38 2.34 7.91 -1.26
C ALA A 38 2.72 6.70 -0.39
N TRP A 39 3.89 6.68 0.23
CA TRP A 39 4.25 5.65 1.21
C TRP A 39 3.26 5.57 2.38
N ARG A 40 2.61 6.69 2.75
CA ARG A 40 1.66 6.76 3.88
C ARG A 40 0.42 5.89 3.64
N PHE A 41 -0.16 5.93 2.45
CA PHE A 41 -1.28 5.03 2.16
C PHE A 41 -0.81 3.58 1.92
N ALA A 42 0.42 3.36 1.42
CA ALA A 42 0.99 2.03 1.35
C ALA A 42 1.18 1.42 2.76
N ALA A 43 1.53 2.24 3.76
CA ALA A 43 1.58 1.81 5.17
C ALA A 43 0.20 1.39 5.69
N VAL A 44 -0.88 2.08 5.31
CA VAL A 44 -2.26 1.66 5.65
C VAL A 44 -2.59 0.31 5.01
N HIS A 45 -2.16 0.07 3.76
CA HIS A 45 -2.31 -1.24 3.11
C HIS A 45 -1.58 -2.35 3.89
N ALA A 46 -0.32 -2.10 4.28
CA ALA A 46 0.45 -3.06 5.09
C ALA A 46 -0.23 -3.35 6.44
N GLY A 47 -0.86 -2.36 7.07
CA GLY A 47 -1.69 -2.55 8.27
C GLY A 47 -2.90 -3.47 8.02
N GLY A 48 -3.60 -3.29 6.90
CA GLY A 48 -4.68 -4.17 6.46
C GLY A 48 -4.22 -5.61 6.20
N MET A 49 -3.05 -5.76 5.56
CA MET A 49 -2.40 -7.05 5.33
C MET A 49 -2.04 -7.74 6.65
N ALA A 50 -1.45 -7.01 7.60
CA ALA A 50 -1.11 -7.53 8.92
C ALA A 50 -2.36 -8.06 9.64
N ARG A 51 -3.47 -7.32 9.57
CA ARG A 51 -4.75 -7.78 10.14
C ARG A 51 -5.26 -9.06 9.49
N LEU A 52 -5.20 -9.19 8.17
CA LEU A 52 -5.59 -10.43 7.47
C LEU A 52 -4.70 -11.60 7.85
N PHE A 53 -3.41 -11.38 7.97
CA PHE A 53 -2.45 -12.39 8.39
C PHE A 53 -2.74 -12.89 9.82
N ASP A 54 -3.05 -11.99 10.75
CA ASP A 54 -3.44 -12.36 12.11
C ASP A 54 -4.75 -13.16 12.16
N LEU A 55 -5.73 -12.77 11.35
CA LEU A 55 -6.99 -13.50 11.22
C LEU A 55 -6.77 -14.90 10.64
N LEU A 56 -5.90 -15.06 9.66
CA LEU A 56 -5.50 -16.36 9.12
C LEU A 56 -4.84 -17.22 10.21
N ARG A 57 -3.88 -16.67 10.95
CA ARG A 57 -3.24 -17.40 12.05
C ARG A 57 -4.21 -17.85 13.12
N ALA A 58 -5.16 -17.00 13.49
CA ALA A 58 -6.21 -17.31 14.44
C ALA A 58 -7.08 -18.48 13.93
N HIS A 59 -7.57 -18.37 12.67
CA HIS A 59 -8.37 -19.42 12.03
C HIS A 59 -7.66 -20.79 12.01
N LEU A 60 -6.38 -20.82 11.64
CA LEU A 60 -5.60 -22.07 11.60
C LEU A 60 -5.42 -22.71 12.97
N ARG A 61 -5.26 -21.91 14.03
CA ARG A 61 -5.19 -22.38 15.42
C ARG A 61 -6.53 -22.94 15.88
N GLU A 62 -7.60 -22.19 15.68
CA GLU A 62 -8.96 -22.56 16.13
C GLU A 62 -9.48 -23.83 15.44
N THR A 63 -9.11 -24.02 14.18
CA THR A 63 -9.51 -25.21 13.40
C THR A 63 -8.54 -26.39 13.54
N GLY A 64 -7.43 -26.23 14.27
CA GLY A 64 -6.38 -27.26 14.40
C GLY A 64 -5.62 -27.57 13.11
N ARG A 65 -5.73 -26.70 12.07
CA ARG A 65 -5.17 -26.94 10.74
C ARG A 65 -3.75 -26.40 10.54
N GLY A 66 -3.13 -25.88 11.59
CA GLY A 66 -1.79 -25.29 11.50
C GLY A 66 -0.68 -26.27 11.09
N GLN A 67 -0.90 -27.58 11.30
CA GLN A 67 0.07 -28.64 10.92
C GLN A 67 -0.18 -29.24 9.53
N ASP A 68 -1.27 -28.86 8.85
CA ASP A 68 -1.51 -29.25 7.48
C ASP A 68 -0.43 -28.63 6.56
N PRO A 69 0.29 -29.43 5.76
CA PRO A 69 1.43 -28.94 4.98
C PRO A 69 1.05 -27.87 3.94
N HIS A 70 -0.16 -27.92 3.39
CA HIS A 70 -0.64 -26.93 2.44
C HIS A 70 -0.99 -25.61 3.15
N GLN A 71 -1.54 -25.68 4.36
CA GLN A 71 -1.81 -24.50 5.16
C GLN A 71 -0.52 -23.86 5.67
N ALA A 72 0.43 -24.67 6.11
CA ALA A 72 1.76 -24.20 6.54
C ALA A 72 2.48 -23.48 5.38
N ALA A 73 2.46 -24.05 4.18
CA ALA A 73 3.05 -23.41 3.00
C ALA A 73 2.40 -22.06 2.67
N ARG A 74 1.05 -21.98 2.68
CA ARG A 74 0.32 -20.72 2.44
C ARG A 74 0.61 -19.67 3.51
N LEU A 75 0.69 -20.09 4.77
CA LEU A 75 1.04 -19.19 5.87
C LEU A 75 2.46 -18.62 5.70
N GLY A 76 3.43 -19.47 5.30
CA GLY A 76 4.79 -19.04 4.99
C GLY A 76 4.84 -18.03 3.84
N GLN A 77 4.13 -18.30 2.76
CA GLN A 77 4.02 -17.35 1.64
C GLN A 77 3.35 -16.03 2.04
N ALA A 78 2.31 -16.09 2.87
CA ALA A 78 1.65 -14.89 3.38
C ALA A 78 2.57 -14.07 4.29
N ALA A 79 3.44 -14.73 5.09
CA ALA A 79 4.45 -14.05 5.89
C ALA A 79 5.48 -13.32 5.01
N ILE A 80 5.94 -13.96 3.92
CA ILE A 80 6.85 -13.34 2.94
C ILE A 80 6.19 -12.13 2.31
N ALA A 81 4.94 -12.22 1.87
CA ALA A 81 4.21 -11.11 1.27
C ALA A 81 4.05 -9.93 2.24
N LEU A 82 3.69 -10.21 3.50
CA LEU A 82 3.57 -9.17 4.53
C LEU A 82 4.90 -8.49 4.80
N GLU A 83 5.98 -9.26 4.98
CA GLU A 83 7.30 -8.69 5.26
C GLU A 83 7.83 -7.90 4.05
N THR A 84 7.61 -8.39 2.84
CA THR A 84 7.92 -7.65 1.60
C THR A 84 7.24 -6.27 1.61
N ALA A 85 5.95 -6.20 1.92
CA ALA A 85 5.22 -4.94 1.99
C ALA A 85 5.80 -4.00 3.05
N LYS A 86 6.13 -4.50 4.24
CA LYS A 86 6.73 -3.72 5.33
C LYS A 86 8.08 -3.14 4.94
N LEU A 87 8.99 -3.97 4.41
CA LEU A 87 10.31 -3.52 3.97
C LEU A 87 10.23 -2.42 2.92
N TRP A 88 9.31 -2.53 1.95
CA TRP A 88 9.10 -1.49 0.95
C TRP A 88 8.54 -0.20 1.56
N VAL A 89 7.59 -0.30 2.49
CA VAL A 89 7.03 0.88 3.19
C VAL A 89 8.11 1.59 3.99
N ASP A 90 8.89 0.86 4.78
CA ASP A 90 9.93 1.41 5.64
C ASP A 90 10.99 2.15 4.79
N GLN A 91 11.46 1.52 3.71
CA GLN A 91 12.45 2.13 2.83
C GLN A 91 11.89 3.33 2.04
N ALA A 92 10.62 3.29 1.66
CA ALA A 92 9.96 4.42 0.99
C ALA A 92 9.75 5.60 1.94
N ALA A 93 9.43 5.34 3.20
CA ALA A 93 9.34 6.37 4.23
C ALA A 93 10.68 7.05 4.46
N LEU A 94 11.75 6.26 4.65
CA LEU A 94 13.12 6.78 4.79
C LEU A 94 13.53 7.62 3.58
N ALA A 95 13.25 7.14 2.36
CA ALA A 95 13.59 7.86 1.14
C ALA A 95 12.85 9.21 1.00
N ALA A 96 11.60 9.29 1.48
CA ALA A 96 10.75 10.47 1.32
C ALA A 96 10.89 11.50 2.44
N GLU A 97 11.19 11.07 3.68
CA GLU A 97 11.13 11.92 4.87
C GLU A 97 12.52 12.28 5.42
N GLU A 98 13.55 11.49 5.14
CA GLU A 98 14.90 11.81 5.60
C GLU A 98 15.64 12.71 4.60
N PRO A 99 16.41 13.72 5.09
CA PRO A 99 17.31 14.48 4.23
C PRO A 99 18.30 13.52 3.56
N SER A 100 18.20 13.38 2.26
CA SER A 100 19.08 12.49 1.49
C SER A 100 19.71 13.22 0.32
N ALA A 101 20.79 12.65 -0.22
CA ALA A 101 21.39 13.12 -1.46
C ALA A 101 20.56 12.75 -2.71
N ARG A 102 19.44 12.03 -2.53
CA ARG A 102 18.56 11.61 -3.63
C ARG A 102 17.84 12.81 -4.24
N SER A 103 17.80 12.83 -5.57
CA SER A 103 17.00 13.82 -6.28
C SER A 103 15.49 13.58 -6.03
N THR A 104 14.71 14.65 -6.16
CA THR A 104 13.24 14.60 -6.09
C THR A 104 12.66 13.50 -6.98
N ASP A 105 13.14 13.37 -8.22
CA ASP A 105 12.65 12.37 -9.17
C ASP A 105 13.02 10.95 -8.75
N ALA A 106 14.20 10.74 -8.16
CA ALA A 106 14.59 9.45 -7.60
C ALA A 106 13.67 9.03 -6.46
N ILE A 107 13.34 9.95 -5.56
CA ILE A 107 12.40 9.70 -4.44
C ILE A 107 11.02 9.31 -4.99
N VAL A 108 10.50 10.09 -5.93
CA VAL A 108 9.18 9.82 -6.55
C VAL A 108 9.18 8.46 -7.26
N ALA A 109 10.24 8.14 -8.02
CA ALA A 109 10.36 6.85 -8.70
C ALA A 109 10.39 5.69 -7.70
N TYR A 110 11.19 5.79 -6.64
CA TYR A 110 11.29 4.76 -5.62
C TYR A 110 9.95 4.53 -4.89
N VAL A 111 9.28 5.59 -4.46
CA VAL A 111 7.99 5.49 -3.76
C VAL A 111 6.90 4.92 -4.69
N ASN A 112 6.92 5.26 -5.98
CA ASN A 112 6.03 4.67 -6.96
C ASN A 112 6.21 3.16 -7.08
N LEU A 113 7.45 2.65 -7.09
CA LEU A 113 7.72 1.21 -7.09
C LEU A 113 7.29 0.56 -5.77
N ALA A 114 7.58 1.20 -4.64
CA ALA A 114 7.20 0.71 -3.32
C ALA A 114 5.69 0.49 -3.20
N ARG A 115 4.87 1.47 -3.63
CA ARG A 115 3.41 1.33 -3.59
C ARG A 115 2.89 0.16 -4.43
N LEU A 116 3.51 -0.09 -5.59
CA LEU A 116 3.13 -1.20 -6.47
C LEU A 116 3.59 -2.55 -5.93
N ALA A 117 4.76 -2.60 -5.31
CA ALA A 117 5.23 -3.79 -4.60
C ALA A 117 4.29 -4.15 -3.44
N VAL A 118 3.81 -3.16 -2.67
CA VAL A 118 2.82 -3.34 -1.61
C VAL A 118 1.47 -3.77 -2.17
N GLU A 119 1.01 -3.19 -3.29
CA GLU A 119 -0.22 -3.62 -3.96
C GLU A 119 -0.11 -5.10 -4.35
N ARG A 120 0.97 -5.49 -5.02
CA ARG A 120 1.18 -6.89 -5.44
C ARG A 120 1.20 -7.84 -4.24
N ALA A 121 1.99 -7.52 -3.21
CA ALA A 121 2.05 -8.32 -1.99
C ALA A 121 0.69 -8.43 -1.29
N GLY A 122 -0.09 -7.36 -1.28
CA GLY A 122 -1.45 -7.34 -0.72
C GLY A 122 -2.42 -8.26 -1.47
N LEU A 123 -2.38 -8.25 -2.80
CA LEU A 123 -3.20 -9.14 -3.63
C LEU A 123 -2.83 -10.61 -3.41
N ASP A 124 -1.53 -10.92 -3.36
CA ASP A 124 -1.04 -12.27 -3.11
C ASP A 124 -1.44 -12.76 -1.71
N LEU A 125 -1.31 -11.93 -0.68
CA LEU A 125 -1.71 -12.26 0.68
C LEU A 125 -3.22 -12.51 0.79
N MET A 126 -4.05 -11.68 0.18
CA MET A 126 -5.52 -11.88 0.17
C MET A 126 -5.89 -13.21 -0.47
N GLU A 127 -5.30 -13.56 -1.61
CA GLU A 127 -5.52 -14.85 -2.29
C GLU A 127 -5.15 -16.03 -1.37
N LEU A 128 -4.01 -15.98 -0.69
CA LEU A 128 -3.55 -16.99 0.25
C LEU A 128 -4.52 -17.16 1.44
N VAL A 129 -5.03 -16.05 1.98
CA VAL A 129 -6.01 -16.05 3.06
C VAL A 129 -7.32 -16.70 2.60
N HIS A 130 -7.82 -16.30 1.44
CA HIS A 130 -9.07 -16.85 0.88
C HIS A 130 -8.96 -18.35 0.58
N ARG A 131 -7.83 -18.80 0.03
CA ARG A 131 -7.58 -20.25 -0.20
C ARG A 131 -7.49 -21.05 1.10
N SER A 132 -6.98 -20.44 2.16
CA SER A 132 -6.80 -21.13 3.45
C SER A 132 -8.11 -21.24 4.21
N VAL A 133 -8.90 -20.19 4.26
CA VAL A 133 -10.18 -20.12 4.99
C VAL A 133 -11.34 -20.67 4.17
N GLY A 134 -11.28 -20.55 2.85
CA GLY A 134 -12.31 -20.99 1.93
C GLY A 134 -13.51 -20.04 1.89
N LEU A 135 -14.69 -20.59 1.55
CA LEU A 135 -15.93 -19.83 1.35
C LEU A 135 -16.29 -18.92 2.53
N GLN A 136 -15.97 -19.31 3.75
CA GLN A 136 -16.24 -18.53 4.97
C GLN A 136 -15.56 -17.15 4.95
N SER A 137 -14.46 -16.99 4.22
CA SER A 137 -13.77 -15.71 4.06
C SER A 137 -14.57 -14.66 3.27
N PHE A 138 -15.63 -15.06 2.58
CA PHE A 138 -16.51 -14.19 1.79
C PHE A 138 -17.87 -13.92 2.42
N ILE A 139 -18.16 -14.57 3.57
CA ILE A 139 -19.49 -14.54 4.19
C ILE A 139 -19.47 -13.71 5.46
N ARG A 140 -20.43 -12.77 5.57
CA ARG A 140 -20.64 -12.03 6.82
C ARG A 140 -21.22 -12.93 7.92
N PRO A 141 -20.85 -12.71 9.17
CA PRO A 141 -20.07 -11.58 9.73
C PRO A 141 -18.56 -11.84 9.83
N ASN A 142 -17.98 -12.74 9.03
CA ASN A 142 -16.55 -13.03 9.12
C ASN A 142 -15.71 -11.73 8.93
N PRO A 143 -14.80 -11.40 9.86
CA PRO A 143 -13.99 -10.20 9.76
C PRO A 143 -13.05 -10.18 8.54
N ILE A 144 -12.67 -11.36 8.01
CA ILE A 144 -11.84 -11.46 6.80
C ILE A 144 -12.59 -10.87 5.60
N GLU A 145 -13.91 -11.13 5.45
CA GLU A 145 -14.72 -10.53 4.36
C GLU A 145 -14.59 -9.02 4.34
N ARG A 146 -14.79 -8.39 5.48
CA ARG A 146 -14.74 -6.92 5.57
C ARG A 146 -13.36 -6.37 5.26
N VAL A 147 -12.32 -6.91 5.90
CA VAL A 147 -10.95 -6.40 5.72
C VAL A 147 -10.47 -6.63 4.30
N SER A 148 -10.73 -7.81 3.72
CA SER A 148 -10.34 -8.09 2.32
C SER A 148 -11.05 -7.18 1.33
N ARG A 149 -12.36 -6.97 1.47
CA ARG A 149 -13.14 -6.09 0.61
C ARG A 149 -12.67 -4.64 0.70
N ASP A 150 -12.41 -4.14 1.92
CA ASP A 150 -11.95 -2.78 2.12
C ASP A 150 -10.51 -2.60 1.60
N LEU A 151 -9.63 -3.57 1.84
CA LEU A 151 -8.27 -3.57 1.33
C LEU A 151 -8.24 -3.68 -0.20
N ALA A 152 -9.02 -4.58 -0.81
CA ALA A 152 -9.11 -4.72 -2.26
C ALA A 152 -9.55 -3.43 -2.95
N THR A 153 -10.45 -2.66 -2.32
CA THR A 153 -10.85 -1.34 -2.81
C THR A 153 -9.71 -0.33 -2.69
N TYR A 154 -9.04 -0.30 -1.53
CA TYR A 154 -8.03 0.71 -1.23
C TYR A 154 -6.71 0.47 -1.96
N LEU A 155 -6.35 -0.78 -2.27
CA LEU A 155 -5.19 -1.11 -3.11
C LEU A 155 -5.31 -0.53 -4.54
N ARG A 156 -6.53 -0.24 -5.02
CA ARG A 156 -6.77 0.37 -6.34
C ARG A 156 -6.61 1.89 -6.35
N GLN A 157 -5.73 2.42 -5.53
CA GLN A 157 -5.42 3.85 -5.50
C GLN A 157 -4.84 4.35 -6.84
N PRO A 158 -5.01 5.66 -7.18
CA PRO A 158 -5.05 6.14 -8.55
C PRO A 158 -3.76 5.89 -9.34
N GLY A 159 -3.91 5.50 -10.60
CA GLY A 159 -2.88 5.47 -11.61
C GLY A 159 -1.74 4.46 -11.38
N PRO A 160 -1.98 3.17 -11.01
CA PRO A 160 -0.91 2.22 -10.80
C PRO A 160 -0.02 2.05 -12.04
N ASP A 161 -0.61 1.94 -13.22
CA ASP A 161 0.15 1.78 -14.47
C ASP A 161 1.00 3.02 -14.77
N ARG A 162 0.44 4.21 -14.51
CA ARG A 162 1.20 5.46 -14.67
C ARG A 162 2.35 5.55 -13.66
N ALA A 163 2.16 5.14 -12.42
CA ALA A 163 3.22 5.11 -11.43
C ALA A 163 4.37 4.19 -11.86
N LEU A 164 4.04 3.01 -12.41
CA LEU A 164 5.03 2.05 -12.91
C LEU A 164 5.82 2.61 -14.09
N THR A 165 5.12 3.12 -15.10
CA THR A 165 5.76 3.67 -16.30
C THR A 165 6.60 4.91 -16.02
N THR A 166 6.15 5.77 -15.10
CA THR A 166 6.93 6.94 -14.66
C THR A 166 8.21 6.53 -13.94
N ALA A 167 8.15 5.55 -13.04
CA ALA A 167 9.34 5.03 -12.38
C ALA A 167 10.31 4.39 -13.38
N ALA A 168 9.81 3.59 -14.33
CA ALA A 168 10.62 2.97 -15.38
C ALA A 168 11.30 4.03 -16.26
N ALA A 169 10.58 5.08 -16.64
CA ALA A 169 11.14 6.18 -17.45
C ALA A 169 12.28 6.92 -16.73
N TRP A 170 12.22 7.03 -15.41
CA TRP A 170 13.32 7.56 -14.62
C TRP A 170 14.52 6.61 -14.58
N ILE A 171 14.30 5.28 -14.47
CA ILE A 171 15.36 4.27 -14.36
C ILE A 171 16.19 4.15 -15.65
N VAL A 172 15.53 4.14 -16.81
CA VAL A 172 16.16 3.83 -18.11
C VAL A 172 17.40 4.68 -18.43
N PRO A 173 17.40 6.01 -18.23
CA PRO A 173 18.56 6.85 -18.57
C PRO A 173 19.68 6.83 -17.52
N GLN A 174 19.52 6.12 -16.37
CA GLN A 174 20.53 6.13 -15.32
C GLN A 174 21.78 5.33 -15.77
N ALA A 175 22.93 5.99 -15.81
CA ALA A 175 24.21 5.38 -16.22
C ALA A 175 24.98 4.80 -15.00
N VAL A 176 24.27 4.27 -14.01
CA VAL A 176 24.84 3.67 -12.79
C VAL A 176 24.57 2.18 -12.72
N THR A 177 25.29 1.48 -11.84
CA THR A 177 25.03 0.04 -11.62
C THR A 177 23.70 -0.16 -10.87
N ALA A 178 23.15 -1.36 -10.94
CA ALA A 178 21.93 -1.70 -10.20
C ALA A 178 22.10 -1.51 -8.68
N GLN A 179 23.33 -1.68 -8.17
CA GLN A 179 23.63 -1.49 -6.72
C GLN A 179 23.60 -0.02 -6.31
N ASP A 180 23.86 0.90 -7.24
CA ASP A 180 23.96 2.34 -6.97
C ASP A 180 22.70 3.12 -7.37
N LEU A 181 21.74 2.43 -8.02
CA LEU A 181 20.53 3.05 -8.58
C LEU A 181 19.73 3.89 -7.56
N TRP A 182 19.73 3.46 -6.31
CA TRP A 182 18.93 4.08 -5.24
C TRP A 182 19.78 4.74 -4.12
N ARG A 183 21.06 4.97 -4.39
CA ARG A 183 21.98 5.65 -3.45
C ARG A 183 21.96 7.15 -3.61
#